data_9769e50fb20cb89f05de2e0faaf71638
#
_entry.id   9769e50fb20cb89f05de2e0faaf71638
#
_cell.length_a   1.000
_cell.length_b   1.000
_cell.length_c   1.000
_cell.angle_alpha   90.00
_cell.angle_beta   90.00
_cell.angle_gamma   90.00
#
_symmetry.space_group_name_H-M   'P 1'
#
loop_
_entity.id
_entity.type
_entity.pdbx_description
1 polymer ?
#
loop_
_entity_poly.entity_id
_entity_poly.type
_entity_poly.pdbx_seq_one_letter_code
_entity_poly.pdbx_strand_id
1 'polypeptide(L)'
;KLVSGDNVFRIEIPEVSTTRQLPLTLTSGKEKEETMVTVKPVRHWQMNMVQHTHTDIGYTRSQMEILAEHLRYIDYALDYCDATDNYPDFAKFRWTCEIAWAVSEYLKCRPAEQIARLKQRVKEGRIELATMYLNFDELPDEQTLAASLYPIKQFRENGMRAEVAMQDDVNGIGWCFSEYFADAGVKYVNM
;
A
#
# COMPACT_ATOMS: atom_id res chain seq x y z
N LYS A 1 -6.78 31.48 33.74
CA LYS A 1 -7.28 32.75 34.28
C LYS A 1 -8.28 33.27 33.25
N LEU A 2 -9.52 33.56 33.67
CA LEU A 2 -10.53 34.13 32.78
C LEU A 2 -10.14 35.57 32.40
N VAL A 3 -10.43 35.97 31.18
CA VAL A 3 -10.28 37.34 30.68
C VAL A 3 -11.65 37.86 30.27
N SER A 4 -11.78 39.21 30.20
CA SER A 4 -13.02 39.80 29.71
C SER A 4 -13.25 39.43 28.24
N GLY A 5 -14.47 39.03 27.91
CA GLY A 5 -14.85 38.54 26.59
C GLY A 5 -14.89 37.00 26.51
N ASP A 6 -14.78 36.47 25.31
CA ASP A 6 -14.84 35.01 25.05
C ASP A 6 -13.60 34.30 25.54
N ASN A 7 -13.79 33.19 26.25
CA ASN A 7 -12.72 32.31 26.71
C ASN A 7 -12.90 30.93 26.15
N VAL A 8 -11.82 30.36 25.56
CA VAL A 8 -11.82 29.01 24.97
C VAL A 8 -10.98 28.09 25.86
N PHE A 9 -11.57 26.96 26.24
CA PHE A 9 -10.91 25.94 27.03
C PHE A 9 -10.86 24.63 26.23
N ARG A 10 -9.70 23.99 26.27
CA ARG A 10 -9.57 22.58 25.78
C ARG A 10 -9.74 21.66 26.98
N ILE A 11 -10.68 20.74 26.88
CA ILE A 11 -10.99 19.77 27.92
C ILE A 11 -10.71 18.38 27.34
N GLU A 12 -9.92 17.59 28.03
CA GLU A 12 -9.69 16.18 27.70
C GLU A 12 -10.65 15.34 28.53
N ILE A 13 -11.38 14.47 27.86
CA ILE A 13 -12.32 13.54 28.49
C ILE A 13 -11.93 12.12 28.08
N PRO A 14 -12.09 11.14 29.00
CA PRO A 14 -11.88 9.74 28.66
C PRO A 14 -12.80 9.30 27.52
N GLU A 15 -12.31 8.40 26.70
CA GLU A 15 -13.09 7.81 25.63
C GLU A 15 -14.33 7.11 26.18
N VAL A 16 -15.43 7.23 25.45
CA VAL A 16 -16.69 6.57 25.77
C VAL A 16 -17.02 5.51 24.73
N SER A 17 -17.50 4.35 25.17
CA SER A 17 -17.91 3.26 24.27
C SER A 17 -19.30 3.46 23.65
N THR A 18 -20.13 4.32 24.26
CA THR A 18 -21.48 4.69 23.80
C THR A 18 -21.70 6.18 23.97
N THR A 19 -22.63 6.75 23.21
CA THR A 19 -23.01 8.16 23.38
C THR A 19 -23.48 8.42 24.82
N ARG A 20 -22.92 9.43 25.49
CA ARG A 20 -23.24 9.81 26.84
C ARG A 20 -23.47 11.30 26.94
N GLN A 21 -24.33 11.68 27.90
CA GLN A 21 -24.47 13.05 28.38
C GLN A 21 -23.60 13.20 29.62
N LEU A 22 -22.65 14.09 29.58
CA LEU A 22 -21.77 14.39 30.72
C LEU A 22 -22.02 15.80 31.22
N PRO A 23 -22.16 15.99 32.55
CA PRO A 23 -22.26 17.32 33.11
C PRO A 23 -20.90 18.01 33.03
N LEU A 24 -20.88 19.21 32.51
CA LEU A 24 -19.74 20.11 32.52
C LEU A 24 -20.03 21.26 33.47
N THR A 25 -19.19 21.43 34.47
CA THR A 25 -19.32 22.49 35.46
C THR A 25 -18.20 23.50 35.30
N LEU A 26 -18.55 24.77 35.12
CA LEU A 26 -17.61 25.86 35.15
C LEU A 26 -17.76 26.60 36.50
N THR A 27 -16.64 26.77 37.20
CA THR A 27 -16.63 27.48 38.49
C THR A 27 -15.67 28.68 38.43
N SER A 28 -16.15 29.84 38.79
CA SER A 28 -15.35 31.08 38.90
C SER A 28 -15.62 31.77 40.21
N GLY A 29 -14.74 31.67 41.17
CA GLY A 29 -14.96 32.17 42.53
C GLY A 29 -16.12 31.45 43.20
N LYS A 30 -17.21 32.19 43.50
CA LYS A 30 -18.44 31.63 44.10
C LYS A 30 -19.51 31.28 43.05
N GLU A 31 -19.30 31.66 41.81
CA GLU A 31 -20.24 31.40 40.73
C GLU A 31 -20.00 30.03 40.14
N LYS A 32 -21.07 29.32 39.83
CA LYS A 32 -21.07 28.00 39.26
C LYS A 32 -22.11 27.93 38.17
N GLU A 33 -21.69 27.44 36.98
CA GLU A 33 -22.59 27.19 35.87
C GLU A 33 -22.42 25.73 35.41
N GLU A 34 -23.53 25.08 35.11
CA GLU A 34 -23.56 23.69 34.68
C GLU A 34 -24.26 23.58 33.33
N THR A 35 -23.65 22.76 32.44
CA THR A 35 -24.24 22.39 31.16
C THR A 35 -24.04 20.93 30.87
N MET A 36 -24.88 20.37 30.01
CA MET A 36 -24.74 18.98 29.57
C MET A 36 -24.06 18.92 28.20
N VAL A 37 -23.02 18.11 28.08
CA VAL A 37 -22.27 17.91 26.81
C VAL A 37 -22.50 16.51 26.33
N THR A 38 -22.91 16.39 25.07
CA THR A 38 -23.02 15.09 24.41
C THR A 38 -21.68 14.62 23.94
N VAL A 39 -21.18 13.52 24.50
CA VAL A 39 -19.94 12.86 24.07
C VAL A 39 -20.28 11.61 23.30
N LYS A 40 -19.75 11.53 22.10
CA LYS A 40 -19.92 10.37 21.21
C LYS A 40 -18.66 9.51 21.21
N PRO A 41 -18.76 8.19 20.97
CA PRO A 41 -17.60 7.34 20.74
C PRO A 41 -16.74 7.88 19.59
N VAL A 42 -15.43 7.85 19.80
CA VAL A 42 -14.47 8.16 18.73
C VAL A 42 -14.39 6.97 17.77
N ARG A 43 -14.40 7.24 16.48
CA ARG A 43 -14.16 6.20 15.49
C ARG A 43 -12.69 5.82 15.48
N HIS A 44 -12.39 4.56 15.73
CA HIS A 44 -11.06 4.03 15.55
C HIS A 44 -10.83 3.69 14.09
N TRP A 45 -9.68 4.10 13.56
CA TRP A 45 -9.24 3.81 12.20
C TRP A 45 -8.05 2.87 12.27
N GLN A 46 -8.06 1.85 11.42
CA GLN A 46 -6.87 1.09 11.13
C GLN A 46 -6.31 1.59 9.80
N MET A 47 -5.08 2.08 9.82
CA MET A 47 -4.38 2.53 8.62
C MET A 47 -3.32 1.50 8.26
N ASN A 48 -3.43 0.90 7.09
CA ASN A 48 -2.43 0.00 6.55
C ASN A 48 -1.55 0.79 5.57
N MET A 49 -0.26 0.85 5.87
CA MET A 49 0.72 1.53 5.02
C MET A 49 1.31 0.50 4.05
N VAL A 50 1.12 0.71 2.76
CA VAL A 50 1.68 -0.11 1.69
C VAL A 50 2.75 0.71 0.97
N GLN A 51 3.97 0.21 0.95
CA GLN A 51 5.10 0.87 0.30
C GLN A 51 5.32 0.23 -1.07
N HIS A 52 5.47 1.05 -2.07
CA HIS A 52 5.81 0.62 -3.42
C HIS A 52 6.72 1.67 -4.08
N THR A 53 7.17 1.40 -5.28
CA THR A 53 7.94 2.35 -6.09
C THR A 53 7.21 2.55 -7.39
N HIS A 54 6.70 3.75 -7.59
CA HIS A 54 6.00 4.12 -8.83
C HIS A 54 6.92 4.03 -10.05
N THR A 55 6.37 3.61 -11.18
CA THR A 55 7.13 3.37 -12.41
C THR A 55 6.71 4.32 -13.51
N ASP A 56 7.52 5.36 -13.72
CA ASP A 56 7.44 6.26 -14.86
C ASP A 56 8.45 5.88 -15.94
N ILE A 57 7.99 5.54 -17.13
CA ILE A 57 8.85 5.21 -18.26
C ILE A 57 8.73 6.28 -19.34
N GLY A 58 9.87 6.90 -19.70
CA GLY A 58 9.94 7.91 -20.74
C GLY A 58 9.67 9.34 -20.27
N TYR A 59 9.02 9.54 -19.14
CA TYR A 59 8.77 10.86 -18.54
C TYR A 59 10.03 11.43 -17.89
N THR A 60 10.58 10.68 -16.96
CA THR A 60 11.71 11.09 -16.14
C THR A 60 13.02 10.66 -16.76
N ARG A 61 13.10 9.45 -17.29
CA ARG A 61 14.29 8.84 -17.88
C ARG A 61 13.92 7.80 -18.94
N SER A 62 14.93 7.35 -19.68
CA SER A 62 14.78 6.27 -20.64
C SER A 62 14.41 4.95 -19.97
N GLN A 63 13.75 4.06 -20.71
CA GLN A 63 13.35 2.74 -20.22
C GLN A 63 14.52 1.95 -19.61
N MET A 64 15.70 2.01 -20.20
CA MET A 64 16.87 1.26 -19.72
C MET A 64 17.43 1.81 -18.40
N GLU A 65 17.37 3.12 -18.20
CA GLU A 65 17.77 3.75 -16.94
C GLU A 65 16.78 3.43 -15.83
N ILE A 66 15.48 3.52 -16.11
CA ILE A 66 14.42 3.16 -15.17
C ILE A 66 14.51 1.68 -14.78
N LEU A 67 14.76 0.77 -15.73
CA LEU A 67 14.95 -0.64 -15.41
C LEU A 67 16.08 -0.84 -14.40
N ALA A 68 17.23 -0.23 -14.63
CA ALA A 68 18.37 -0.36 -13.72
C ALA A 68 18.05 0.12 -12.31
N GLU A 69 17.23 1.16 -12.17
CA GLU A 69 16.76 1.65 -10.87
C GLU A 69 15.79 0.68 -10.21
N HIS A 70 14.79 0.19 -10.92
CA HIS A 70 13.82 -0.76 -10.37
C HIS A 70 14.47 -2.08 -9.93
N LEU A 71 15.48 -2.56 -10.65
CA LEU A 71 16.26 -3.71 -10.21
C LEU A 71 16.98 -3.45 -8.87
N ARG A 72 17.52 -2.23 -8.67
CA ARG A 72 18.13 -1.83 -7.39
C ARG A 72 17.09 -1.67 -6.28
N TYR A 73 15.89 -1.19 -6.59
CA TYR A 73 14.82 -1.06 -5.59
C TYR A 73 14.40 -2.43 -5.06
N ILE A 74 14.36 -3.46 -5.89
CA ILE A 74 14.14 -4.84 -5.44
C ILE A 74 15.28 -5.27 -4.50
N ASP A 75 16.55 -5.01 -4.86
CA ASP A 75 17.69 -5.32 -3.99
C ASP A 75 17.57 -4.60 -2.63
N TYR A 76 17.23 -3.29 -2.62
CA TYR A 76 17.02 -2.53 -1.38
C TYR A 76 15.84 -3.05 -0.56
N ALA A 77 14.74 -3.44 -1.21
CA ALA A 77 13.60 -4.03 -0.51
C ALA A 77 13.97 -5.33 0.21
N LEU A 78 14.83 -6.16 -0.41
CA LEU A 78 15.38 -7.36 0.22
C LEU A 78 16.23 -7.01 1.45
N ASP A 79 17.11 -6.00 1.33
CA ASP A 79 17.96 -5.56 2.44
C ASP A 79 17.14 -4.98 3.59
N TYR A 80 16.08 -4.21 3.32
CA TYR A 80 15.16 -3.71 4.34
C TYR A 80 14.31 -4.83 4.98
N CYS A 81 13.95 -5.86 4.23
CA CYS A 81 13.35 -7.05 4.80
C CYS A 81 14.31 -7.69 5.81
N ASP A 82 15.56 -7.94 5.43
CA ASP A 82 16.57 -8.55 6.30
C ASP A 82 16.83 -7.70 7.55
N ALA A 83 16.97 -6.38 7.39
CA ALA A 83 17.22 -5.46 8.50
C ALA A 83 16.08 -5.40 9.53
N THR A 84 14.87 -5.78 9.14
CA THR A 84 13.67 -5.71 9.99
C THR A 84 13.13 -7.09 10.40
N ASP A 85 13.87 -8.17 10.18
CA ASP A 85 13.42 -9.54 10.53
C ASP A 85 13.13 -9.72 12.02
N ASN A 86 13.90 -9.06 12.86
CA ASN A 86 13.75 -9.12 14.32
C ASN A 86 12.72 -8.12 14.86
N TYR A 87 12.04 -7.34 14.03
CA TYR A 87 11.01 -6.41 14.46
C TYR A 87 9.69 -7.12 14.75
N PRO A 88 8.82 -6.55 15.60
CA PRO A 88 7.45 -7.04 15.73
C PRO A 88 6.77 -7.10 14.37
N ASP A 89 5.86 -8.04 14.16
CA ASP A 89 5.28 -8.29 12.82
C ASP A 89 4.66 -7.05 12.17
N PHE A 90 3.98 -6.21 12.95
CA PHE A 90 3.37 -4.96 12.48
C PHE A 90 4.40 -3.89 12.06
N ALA A 91 5.67 -4.02 12.46
CA ALA A 91 6.75 -3.07 12.16
C ALA A 91 7.77 -3.63 11.15
N LYS A 92 7.59 -4.86 10.69
CA LYS A 92 8.45 -5.43 9.65
C LYS A 92 8.24 -4.70 8.34
N PHE A 93 9.31 -4.42 7.63
CA PHE A 93 9.25 -3.83 6.30
C PHE A 93 8.49 -4.74 5.33
N ARG A 94 7.54 -4.17 4.61
CA ARG A 94 6.81 -4.80 3.50
C ARG A 94 6.81 -3.89 2.29
N TRP A 95 6.79 -4.46 1.12
CA TRP A 95 6.86 -3.70 -0.12
C TRP A 95 6.13 -4.41 -1.25
N THR A 96 5.58 -3.62 -2.19
CA THR A 96 4.92 -4.11 -3.39
C THR A 96 5.76 -3.75 -4.61
N CYS A 97 6.10 -4.76 -5.43
CA CYS A 97 6.62 -4.54 -6.76
C CYS A 97 5.44 -4.14 -7.65
N GLU A 98 5.37 -2.87 -8.03
CA GLU A 98 4.23 -2.29 -8.73
C GLU A 98 3.99 -2.89 -10.11
N ILE A 99 5.07 -3.24 -10.84
CA ILE A 99 4.99 -3.76 -12.19
C ILE A 99 5.72 -5.10 -12.37
N ALA A 100 5.11 -5.98 -13.14
CA ALA A 100 5.69 -7.31 -13.41
C ALA A 100 6.94 -7.28 -14.28
N TRP A 101 7.10 -6.26 -15.13
CA TRP A 101 8.28 -6.09 -15.97
C TRP A 101 9.58 -6.10 -15.17
N ALA A 102 9.69 -5.27 -14.15
CA ALA A 102 10.90 -5.19 -13.34
C ALA A 102 11.26 -6.54 -12.68
N VAL A 103 10.24 -7.25 -12.17
CA VAL A 103 10.44 -8.58 -11.57
C VAL A 103 10.85 -9.60 -12.61
N SER A 104 10.24 -9.59 -13.80
CA SER A 104 10.61 -10.50 -14.90
C SER A 104 12.06 -10.31 -15.33
N GLU A 105 12.53 -9.06 -15.43
CA GLU A 105 13.92 -8.76 -15.75
C GLU A 105 14.87 -9.10 -14.59
N TYR A 106 14.41 -8.90 -13.34
CA TYR A 106 15.17 -9.32 -12.15
C TYR A 106 15.47 -10.82 -12.17
N LEU A 107 14.49 -11.65 -12.49
CA LEU A 107 14.66 -13.10 -12.59
C LEU A 107 15.60 -13.52 -13.70
N LYS A 108 15.82 -12.70 -14.74
CA LYS A 108 16.72 -12.99 -15.85
C LYS A 108 18.18 -12.58 -15.56
N CYS A 109 18.38 -11.51 -14.81
CA CYS A 109 19.69 -10.87 -14.71
C CYS A 109 20.35 -10.96 -13.33
N ARG A 110 19.61 -11.28 -12.26
CA ARG A 110 20.19 -11.35 -10.92
C ARG A 110 20.77 -12.73 -10.59
N PRO A 111 21.81 -12.79 -9.73
CA PRO A 111 22.36 -14.07 -9.25
C PRO A 111 21.30 -14.95 -8.57
N ALA A 112 21.47 -16.26 -8.65
CA ALA A 112 20.53 -17.23 -8.07
C ALA A 112 20.26 -17.00 -6.58
N GLU A 113 21.24 -16.51 -5.83
CA GLU A 113 21.10 -16.16 -4.41
C GLU A 113 20.08 -15.03 -4.21
N GLN A 114 20.16 -13.95 -4.99
CA GLN A 114 19.21 -12.82 -4.91
C GLN A 114 17.80 -13.27 -5.32
N ILE A 115 17.71 -14.11 -6.34
CA ILE A 115 16.42 -14.68 -6.76
C ILE A 115 15.82 -15.56 -5.65
N ALA A 116 16.64 -16.34 -4.95
CA ALA A 116 16.19 -17.14 -3.81
C ALA A 116 15.70 -16.27 -2.65
N ARG A 117 16.40 -15.17 -2.34
CA ARG A 117 15.94 -14.18 -1.33
C ARG A 117 14.59 -13.60 -1.73
N LEU A 118 14.42 -13.16 -2.97
CA LEU A 118 13.13 -12.63 -3.45
C LEU A 118 12.00 -13.64 -3.26
N LYS A 119 12.20 -14.88 -3.71
CA LYS A 119 11.22 -15.96 -3.56
C LYS A 119 10.84 -16.19 -2.08
N GLN A 120 11.83 -16.16 -1.20
CA GLN A 120 11.60 -16.32 0.24
C GLN A 120 10.76 -15.15 0.78
N ARG A 121 11.08 -13.91 0.45
CA ARG A 121 10.33 -12.73 0.92
C ARG A 121 8.91 -12.66 0.37
N VAL A 122 8.69 -13.13 -0.86
CA VAL A 122 7.34 -13.29 -1.42
C VAL A 122 6.55 -14.37 -0.67
N LYS A 123 7.17 -15.53 -0.37
CA LYS A 123 6.55 -16.60 0.41
C LYS A 123 6.16 -16.16 1.83
N GLU A 124 6.97 -15.31 2.45
CA GLU A 124 6.71 -14.73 3.79
C GLU A 124 5.63 -13.64 3.77
N GLY A 125 5.19 -13.17 2.61
CA GLY A 125 4.28 -12.04 2.49
C GLY A 125 4.92 -10.68 2.83
N ARG A 126 6.25 -10.60 2.75
CA ARG A 126 7.03 -9.37 2.95
C ARG A 126 7.16 -8.56 1.66
N ILE A 127 7.17 -9.24 0.53
CA ILE A 127 7.14 -8.63 -0.81
C ILE A 127 5.94 -9.17 -1.57
N GLU A 128 5.13 -8.28 -2.12
CA GLU A 128 4.02 -8.60 -3.03
C GLU A 128 4.44 -8.30 -4.47
N LEU A 129 4.00 -9.13 -5.40
CA LEU A 129 4.23 -8.95 -6.83
C LEU A 129 2.93 -8.53 -7.49
N ALA A 130 2.88 -7.31 -8.02
CA ALA A 130 1.76 -6.90 -8.86
C ALA A 130 1.87 -7.54 -10.25
N THR A 131 0.73 -7.84 -10.84
CA THR A 131 0.62 -8.70 -12.02
C THR A 131 0.59 -7.95 -13.34
N MET A 132 0.23 -6.66 -13.31
CA MET A 132 0.28 -5.84 -14.52
C MET A 132 1.70 -5.69 -15.02
N TYR A 133 1.90 -5.85 -16.33
CA TYR A 133 3.23 -5.74 -16.93
C TYR A 133 3.82 -4.35 -16.75
N LEU A 134 3.02 -3.32 -17.03
CA LEU A 134 3.31 -1.89 -16.85
C LEU A 134 2.02 -1.19 -16.43
N ASN A 135 2.12 0.02 -15.89
CA ASN A 135 1.01 0.96 -15.86
C ASN A 135 0.84 1.53 -17.27
N PHE A 136 -0.32 1.40 -17.87
CA PHE A 136 -0.56 1.90 -19.23
C PHE A 136 -2.03 2.25 -19.45
N ASP A 137 -2.27 3.24 -20.29
CA ASP A 137 -3.59 3.48 -20.85
C ASP A 137 -3.93 2.37 -21.86
N GLU A 138 -5.20 2.02 -21.96
CA GLU A 138 -5.68 0.86 -22.73
C GLU A 138 -5.78 1.17 -24.24
N LEU A 139 -4.70 1.67 -24.82
CA LEU A 139 -4.54 1.83 -26.25
C LEU A 139 -4.09 0.55 -26.98
N PRO A 140 -3.43 -0.45 -26.31
CA PRO A 140 -3.11 -1.72 -26.92
C PRO A 140 -4.37 -2.50 -27.34
N ASP A 141 -4.21 -3.40 -28.30
CA ASP A 141 -5.25 -4.35 -28.66
C ASP A 141 -5.50 -5.41 -27.57
N GLU A 142 -6.62 -6.10 -27.65
CA GLU A 142 -7.04 -7.12 -26.71
C GLU A 142 -5.99 -8.21 -26.49
N GLN A 143 -5.33 -8.65 -27.57
CA GLN A 143 -4.30 -9.69 -27.50
C GLN A 143 -3.08 -9.21 -26.71
N THR A 144 -2.68 -7.99 -26.91
CA THR A 144 -1.56 -7.36 -26.17
C THR A 144 -1.94 -7.17 -24.69
N LEU A 145 -3.18 -6.74 -24.38
CA LEU A 145 -3.67 -6.62 -23.02
C LEU A 145 -3.65 -7.98 -22.29
N ALA A 146 -4.19 -9.02 -22.92
CA ALA A 146 -4.14 -10.38 -22.37
C ALA A 146 -2.70 -10.87 -22.16
N ALA A 147 -1.81 -10.62 -23.13
CA ALA A 147 -0.41 -11.01 -23.06
C ALA A 147 0.36 -10.26 -21.95
N SER A 148 -0.08 -9.08 -21.56
CA SER A 148 0.54 -8.32 -20.46
C SER A 148 0.50 -9.05 -19.12
N LEU A 149 -0.37 -10.05 -18.96
CA LEU A 149 -0.49 -10.87 -17.77
C LEU A 149 0.36 -12.16 -17.81
N TYR A 150 1.05 -12.48 -18.90
CA TYR A 150 1.89 -13.67 -18.98
C TYR A 150 2.98 -13.79 -17.91
N PRO A 151 3.56 -12.72 -17.37
CA PRO A 151 4.49 -12.81 -16.25
C PRO A 151 3.93 -13.56 -15.03
N ILE A 152 2.61 -13.58 -14.82
CA ILE A 152 1.97 -14.34 -13.72
C ILE A 152 2.36 -15.83 -13.82
N LYS A 153 2.35 -16.40 -15.01
CA LYS A 153 2.77 -17.77 -15.23
C LYS A 153 4.24 -17.96 -14.83
N GLN A 154 5.12 -17.08 -15.29
CA GLN A 154 6.54 -17.12 -14.93
C GLN A 154 6.74 -17.06 -13.40
N PHE A 155 6.01 -16.19 -12.69
CA PHE A 155 6.12 -16.06 -11.24
C PHE A 155 5.68 -17.33 -10.54
N ARG A 156 4.55 -17.91 -10.94
CA ARG A 156 4.04 -19.17 -10.38
C ARG A 156 4.95 -20.37 -10.64
N GLU A 157 5.51 -20.49 -11.82
CA GLU A 157 6.51 -21.51 -12.15
C GLU A 157 7.78 -21.37 -11.32
N ASN A 158 8.08 -20.15 -10.86
CA ASN A 158 9.16 -19.86 -9.93
C ASN A 158 8.74 -20.01 -8.45
N GLY A 159 7.53 -20.49 -8.16
CA GLY A 159 7.02 -20.71 -6.80
C GLY A 159 6.63 -19.42 -6.06
N MET A 160 6.42 -18.32 -6.80
CA MET A 160 6.01 -17.04 -6.24
C MET A 160 4.51 -16.80 -6.45
N ARG A 161 3.87 -16.26 -5.41
CA ARG A 161 2.47 -15.84 -5.48
C ARG A 161 2.37 -14.57 -6.33
N ALA A 162 1.31 -14.48 -7.16
CA ALA A 162 0.97 -13.30 -7.94
C ALA A 162 -0.56 -13.25 -8.07
N GLU A 163 -1.20 -12.50 -7.18
CA GLU A 163 -2.65 -12.46 -7.02
C GLU A 163 -3.18 -11.01 -6.93
N VAL A 164 -2.32 -10.02 -7.02
CA VAL A 164 -2.64 -8.60 -6.93
C VAL A 164 -2.34 -7.92 -8.27
N ALA A 165 -3.28 -7.16 -8.80
CA ALA A 165 -3.02 -6.20 -9.88
C ALA A 165 -2.90 -4.80 -9.28
N MET A 166 -2.02 -4.00 -9.86
CA MET A 166 -1.83 -2.61 -9.50
C MET A 166 -1.72 -1.79 -10.78
N GLN A 167 -2.49 -0.70 -10.86
CA GLN A 167 -2.54 0.19 -12.00
C GLN A 167 -2.60 1.61 -11.46
N ASP A 168 -1.45 2.24 -11.33
CA ASP A 168 -1.31 3.55 -10.70
C ASP A 168 -1.00 4.64 -11.72
N ASP A 169 -1.46 5.87 -11.40
CA ASP A 169 -1.21 7.09 -12.16
C ASP A 169 -1.59 7.02 -13.64
N VAL A 170 -2.70 6.35 -13.91
CA VAL A 170 -3.33 6.25 -15.23
C VAL A 170 -4.83 6.52 -15.10
N ASN A 171 -5.51 6.76 -16.24
CA ASN A 171 -6.90 7.19 -16.25
C ASN A 171 -7.92 6.11 -15.83
N GLY A 172 -7.46 4.95 -15.38
CA GLY A 172 -8.30 3.84 -14.98
C GLY A 172 -7.95 2.54 -15.69
N ILE A 173 -8.88 1.60 -15.68
CA ILE A 173 -8.72 0.28 -16.28
C ILE A 173 -10.03 -0.15 -16.95
N GLY A 174 -9.96 -0.74 -18.13
CA GLY A 174 -11.14 -1.21 -18.85
C GLY A 174 -11.79 -2.43 -18.22
N TRP A 175 -13.10 -2.56 -18.38
CA TRP A 175 -13.86 -3.68 -17.83
C TRP A 175 -13.38 -5.06 -18.31
N CYS A 176 -12.78 -5.15 -19.51
CA CYS A 176 -12.22 -6.40 -20.03
C CYS A 176 -11.18 -7.03 -19.11
N PHE A 177 -10.43 -6.23 -18.35
CA PHE A 177 -9.46 -6.74 -17.38
C PHE A 177 -10.10 -7.55 -16.26
N SER A 178 -11.37 -7.34 -15.93
CA SER A 178 -12.04 -8.15 -14.90
C SER A 178 -12.09 -9.63 -15.27
N GLU A 179 -12.30 -9.96 -16.55
CA GLU A 179 -12.26 -11.32 -17.05
C GLU A 179 -10.84 -11.86 -17.10
N TYR A 180 -9.90 -11.09 -17.64
CA TYR A 180 -8.48 -11.50 -17.71
C TYR A 180 -7.88 -11.74 -16.32
N PHE A 181 -8.21 -10.90 -15.36
CA PHE A 181 -7.76 -11.08 -13.98
C PHE A 181 -8.37 -12.32 -13.35
N ALA A 182 -9.66 -12.56 -13.54
CA ALA A 182 -10.32 -13.76 -13.03
C ALA A 182 -9.68 -15.03 -13.61
N ASP A 183 -9.49 -15.08 -14.92
CA ASP A 183 -8.85 -16.21 -15.61
C ASP A 183 -7.40 -16.40 -15.19
N ALA A 184 -6.66 -15.32 -14.99
CA ALA A 184 -5.31 -15.34 -14.50
C ALA A 184 -5.20 -15.62 -12.98
N GLY A 185 -6.32 -15.69 -12.25
CA GLY A 185 -6.36 -15.92 -10.81
C GLY A 185 -5.88 -14.74 -9.98
N VAL A 186 -6.03 -13.52 -10.48
CA VAL A 186 -5.86 -12.28 -9.73
C VAL A 186 -7.09 -12.08 -8.85
N LYS A 187 -6.89 -11.71 -7.58
CA LYS A 187 -7.96 -11.59 -6.58
C LYS A 187 -8.21 -10.15 -6.13
N TYR A 188 -7.20 -9.32 -6.25
CA TYR A 188 -7.21 -7.95 -5.74
C TYR A 188 -6.70 -6.99 -6.80
N VAL A 189 -7.33 -5.83 -6.88
CA VAL A 189 -6.93 -4.75 -7.79
C VAL A 189 -6.80 -3.48 -6.98
N ASN A 190 -5.69 -2.77 -7.14
CA ASN A 190 -5.46 -1.43 -6.64
C ASN A 190 -5.37 -0.47 -7.83
N MET A 191 -6.09 0.68 -7.71
CA MET A 191 -6.12 1.74 -8.73
C MET A 191 -6.08 3.09 -8.04
#